data_fadea41b00dfc6cb02cc199e4c871b61
#
_entry.id   fadea41b00dfc6cb02cc199e4c871b61
#
_cell.length_a   1.000
_cell.length_b   1.000
_cell.length_c   1.000
_cell.angle_alpha   90.00
_cell.angle_beta   90.00
_cell.angle_gamma   90.00
#
_symmetry.space_group_name_H-M   'P 1'
#
loop_
_entity.id
_entity.type
_entity.pdbx_description
1 polymer ?
#
loop_
_entity_poly.entity_id
_entity_poly.type
_entity_poly.pdbx_seq_one_letter_code
_entity_poly.pdbx_strand_id
1 'polypeptide(L)'
;CPNFVGSWTMMKIQSYSTQLYRKLGDLVDYPMNYHVTGAIRLAHSRQRMEEFRHVQSMGRHMGMEFEEMSNSDMQAIYPFLETHDLYGGQWDPLDGDIDPAQLTQALAKGARDMGAKIVRFCPVTGVEYVNDEWKISTPNGEIRAEYVVNAAGYRASELGAMFGRDVPCVSLAHQYLITEPIPELTARDKKLPLLRDPDSSYYLRQEKDGLLLGPYEKNCRAHWLEADDPMPDDFSFQLYNDDLERLEWYIEDACARVPLLGTAGITRVVNGPIPYTPDGL
;
A
#
# COMPACT_ATOMS: atom_id res chain seq x y z
N CYS A 1 -4.72 -1.57 5.68
CA CYS A 1 -4.63 -2.38 6.89
C CYS A 1 -4.49 -1.48 8.14
N PRO A 2 -5.49 -1.41 9.05
CA PRO A 2 -5.48 -0.46 10.18
C PRO A 2 -4.65 -0.92 11.40
N ASN A 3 -3.75 -1.86 11.25
CA ASN A 3 -2.99 -2.43 12.35
C ASN A 3 -1.53 -1.93 12.41
N PHE A 4 -1.33 -0.62 12.27
CA PHE A 4 -0.02 0.02 12.34
C PHE A 4 0.39 0.20 13.81
N VAL A 5 1.23 -0.70 14.31
CA VAL A 5 1.71 -0.69 15.70
C VAL A 5 2.57 0.56 15.94
N GLY A 6 2.32 1.26 17.05
CA GLY A 6 3.10 2.42 17.47
C GLY A 6 2.60 3.78 17.00
N SER A 7 1.62 3.84 16.07
CA SER A 7 1.03 5.11 15.66
C SER A 7 -0.50 5.12 15.79
N TRP A 8 -0.97 5.71 16.88
CA TRP A 8 -2.41 5.95 17.11
C TRP A 8 -3.07 6.76 16.00
N THR A 9 -2.38 7.79 15.51
CA THR A 9 -2.87 8.64 14.42
C THR A 9 -3.02 7.87 13.12
N MET A 10 -2.02 7.07 12.75
CA MET A 10 -2.09 6.25 11.53
C MET A 10 -3.19 5.19 11.61
N MET A 11 -3.38 4.54 12.75
CA MET A 11 -4.49 3.60 12.94
C MET A 11 -5.85 4.30 12.72
N LYS A 12 -6.04 5.51 13.24
CA LYS A 12 -7.27 6.29 13.03
C LYS A 12 -7.49 6.62 11.55
N ILE A 13 -6.46 7.11 10.86
CA ILE A 13 -6.55 7.47 9.44
C ILE A 13 -6.88 6.21 8.60
N GLN A 14 -6.19 5.11 8.85
CA GLN A 14 -6.40 3.87 8.12
C GLN A 14 -7.79 3.26 8.39
N SER A 15 -8.24 3.27 9.65
CA SER A 15 -9.58 2.83 10.01
C SER A 15 -10.68 3.66 9.33
N TYR A 16 -10.54 4.98 9.37
CA TYR A 16 -11.44 5.89 8.66
C TYR A 16 -11.46 5.61 7.15
N SER A 17 -10.28 5.48 6.54
CA SER A 17 -10.13 5.22 5.11
C SER A 17 -10.78 3.89 4.71
N THR A 18 -10.54 2.83 5.47
CA THR A 18 -11.15 1.51 5.23
C THR A 18 -12.68 1.58 5.28
N GLN A 19 -13.24 2.29 6.25
CA GLN A 19 -14.69 2.48 6.37
C GLN A 19 -15.26 3.34 5.23
N LEU A 20 -14.53 4.37 4.80
CA LEU A 20 -14.92 5.20 3.68
C LEU A 20 -14.92 4.41 2.36
N TYR A 21 -13.87 3.66 2.08
CA TYR A 21 -13.71 2.94 0.81
C TYR A 21 -14.80 1.88 0.58
N ARG A 22 -15.33 1.28 1.66
CA ARG A 22 -16.45 0.33 1.58
C ARG A 22 -17.72 0.90 0.97
N LYS A 23 -17.95 2.18 1.16
CA LYS A 23 -19.18 2.88 0.72
C LYS A 23 -18.93 3.95 -0.33
N LEU A 24 -17.67 4.20 -0.67
CA LEU A 24 -17.29 5.31 -1.55
C LEU A 24 -17.92 5.16 -2.94
N GLY A 25 -17.91 3.95 -3.50
CA GLY A 25 -18.51 3.68 -4.81
C GLY A 25 -19.98 4.11 -4.88
N ASP A 26 -20.77 3.73 -3.88
CA ASP A 26 -22.19 4.11 -3.80
C ASP A 26 -22.36 5.61 -3.54
N LEU A 27 -21.52 6.20 -2.67
CA LEU A 27 -21.60 7.63 -2.34
C LEU A 27 -21.36 8.54 -3.53
N VAL A 28 -20.49 8.13 -4.46
CA VAL A 28 -20.09 8.95 -5.60
C VAL A 28 -20.60 8.39 -6.94
N ASP A 29 -21.42 7.36 -6.92
CA ASP A 29 -21.92 6.67 -8.12
C ASP A 29 -20.77 6.32 -9.10
N TYR A 30 -19.79 5.56 -8.59
CA TYR A 30 -18.63 5.11 -9.35
C TYR A 30 -18.32 3.64 -9.05
N PRO A 31 -18.18 2.78 -10.07
CA PRO A 31 -17.89 1.37 -9.86
C PRO A 31 -16.51 1.19 -9.23
N MET A 32 -16.46 0.48 -8.13
CA MET A 32 -15.22 0.16 -7.41
C MET A 32 -15.12 -1.32 -7.12
N ASN A 33 -13.98 -1.90 -7.46
CA ASN A 33 -13.63 -3.27 -7.07
C ASN A 33 -12.92 -3.20 -5.71
N TYR A 34 -13.72 -3.18 -4.64
CA TYR A 34 -13.25 -3.31 -3.28
C TYR A 34 -13.71 -4.63 -2.69
N HIS A 35 -12.77 -5.53 -2.43
CA HIS A 35 -13.04 -6.86 -1.91
C HIS A 35 -12.63 -6.94 -0.44
N VAL A 36 -13.57 -7.11 0.44
CA VAL A 36 -13.32 -7.38 1.86
C VAL A 36 -13.10 -8.88 2.01
N THR A 37 -11.87 -9.31 1.82
CA THR A 37 -11.47 -10.72 1.90
C THR A 37 -11.00 -11.12 3.29
N GLY A 38 -10.74 -10.14 4.15
CA GLY A 38 -9.98 -10.31 5.37
C GLY A 38 -8.47 -10.44 5.10
N ALA A 39 -7.69 -10.43 6.17
CA ALA A 39 -6.25 -10.64 6.11
C ALA A 39 -5.77 -11.52 7.26
N ILE A 40 -4.84 -12.42 6.96
CA ILE A 40 -4.10 -13.22 7.93
C ILE A 40 -2.71 -12.61 8.06
N ARG A 41 -2.25 -12.38 9.29
CA ARG A 41 -0.86 -12.08 9.60
C ARG A 41 -0.23 -13.26 10.27
N LEU A 42 0.92 -13.73 9.78
CA LEU A 42 1.63 -14.89 10.29
C LEU A 42 2.56 -14.52 11.45
N ALA A 43 2.75 -15.43 12.39
CA ALA A 43 3.66 -15.28 13.50
C ALA A 43 4.64 -16.45 13.56
N HIS A 44 5.93 -16.17 13.32
CA HIS A 44 7.03 -17.15 13.42
C HIS A 44 7.58 -17.29 14.83
N SER A 45 7.08 -16.53 15.80
CA SER A 45 7.56 -16.54 17.16
C SER A 45 6.49 -16.18 18.19
N ARG A 46 6.73 -16.53 19.47
CA ARG A 46 5.90 -16.08 20.59
C ARG A 46 5.90 -14.56 20.71
N GLN A 47 7.06 -13.93 20.49
CA GLN A 47 7.18 -12.47 20.52
C GLN A 47 6.25 -11.81 19.49
N ARG A 48 6.17 -12.35 18.27
CA ARG A 48 5.26 -11.87 17.25
C ARG A 48 3.80 -12.00 17.67
N MET A 49 3.43 -13.08 18.33
CA MET A 49 2.08 -13.23 18.89
C MET A 49 1.78 -12.21 20.01
N GLU A 50 2.76 -11.87 20.83
CA GLU A 50 2.61 -10.81 21.84
C GLU A 50 2.42 -9.44 21.21
N GLU A 51 3.15 -9.13 20.14
CA GLU A 51 2.94 -7.91 19.36
C GLU A 51 1.51 -7.86 18.79
N PHE A 52 1.00 -8.97 18.27
CA PHE A 52 -0.38 -9.03 17.78
C PHE A 52 -1.40 -8.77 18.90
N ARG A 53 -1.20 -9.30 20.09
CA ARG A 53 -2.04 -9.02 21.27
C ARG A 53 -2.02 -7.53 21.64
N HIS A 54 -0.85 -6.90 21.54
CA HIS A 54 -0.74 -5.46 21.73
C HIS A 54 -1.54 -4.68 20.69
N VAL A 55 -1.40 -5.02 19.40
CA VAL A 55 -2.17 -4.44 18.29
C VAL A 55 -3.68 -4.64 18.51
N GLN A 56 -4.11 -5.82 18.91
CA GLN A 56 -5.51 -6.11 19.23
C GLN A 56 -6.03 -5.24 20.38
N SER A 57 -5.22 -5.05 21.41
CA SER A 57 -5.57 -4.18 22.53
C SER A 57 -5.77 -2.73 22.08
N MET A 58 -4.87 -2.20 21.24
CA MET A 58 -5.02 -0.86 20.66
C MET A 58 -6.24 -0.78 19.74
N GLY A 59 -6.45 -1.80 18.91
CA GLY A 59 -7.57 -1.87 17.97
C GLY A 59 -8.92 -1.83 18.66
N ARG A 60 -9.09 -2.54 19.78
CA ARG A 60 -10.33 -2.52 20.55
C ARG A 60 -10.73 -1.10 21.01
N HIS A 61 -9.77 -0.25 21.37
CA HIS A 61 -10.05 1.15 21.70
C HIS A 61 -10.57 1.97 20.52
N MET A 62 -10.40 1.44 19.30
CA MET A 62 -10.80 2.10 18.05
C MET A 62 -11.99 1.40 17.38
N GLY A 63 -12.59 0.42 18.07
CA GLY A 63 -13.71 -0.37 17.53
C GLY A 63 -13.30 -1.34 16.41
N MET A 64 -12.03 -1.75 16.39
CA MET A 64 -11.53 -2.79 15.50
C MET A 64 -11.40 -4.12 16.24
N GLU A 65 -11.90 -5.17 15.63
CA GLU A 65 -11.87 -6.52 16.18
C GLU A 65 -10.87 -7.37 15.40
N PHE A 66 -9.69 -7.56 15.99
CA PHE A 66 -8.70 -8.53 15.51
C PHE A 66 -8.80 -9.80 16.34
N GLU A 67 -8.62 -10.93 15.71
CA GLU A 67 -8.72 -12.24 16.35
C GLU A 67 -7.38 -12.99 16.27
N GLU A 68 -7.04 -13.74 17.33
CA GLU A 68 -5.95 -14.71 17.25
C GLU A 68 -6.43 -15.94 16.49
N MET A 69 -5.55 -16.51 15.67
CA MET A 69 -5.81 -17.71 14.91
C MET A 69 -4.83 -18.82 15.26
N SER A 70 -5.36 -20.02 15.42
CA SER A 70 -4.54 -21.22 15.41
C SER A 70 -4.10 -21.59 14.01
N ASN A 71 -3.10 -22.48 13.90
CA ASN A 71 -2.66 -23.00 12.60
C ASN A 71 -3.81 -23.69 11.84
N SER A 72 -4.66 -24.44 12.55
CA SER A 72 -5.84 -25.08 11.94
C SER A 72 -6.87 -24.09 11.43
N ASP A 73 -7.10 -22.98 12.15
CA ASP A 73 -8.04 -21.95 11.71
C ASP A 73 -7.52 -21.24 10.45
N MET A 74 -6.21 -20.96 10.41
CA MET A 74 -5.58 -20.37 9.23
C MET A 74 -5.70 -21.29 8.01
N GLN A 75 -5.41 -22.58 8.16
CA GLN A 75 -5.53 -23.56 7.06
C GLN A 75 -6.99 -23.74 6.60
N ALA A 76 -7.95 -23.62 7.48
CA ALA A 76 -9.37 -23.74 7.12
C ALA A 76 -9.81 -22.64 6.13
N ILE A 77 -9.29 -21.42 6.25
CA ILE A 77 -9.63 -20.30 5.36
C ILE A 77 -8.61 -20.08 4.24
N TYR A 78 -7.37 -20.55 4.43
CA TYR A 78 -6.29 -20.50 3.43
C TYR A 78 -5.71 -21.91 3.22
N PRO A 79 -6.36 -22.80 2.45
CA PRO A 79 -6.02 -24.22 2.37
C PRO A 79 -4.63 -24.54 1.80
N PHE A 80 -3.99 -23.57 1.16
CA PHE A 80 -2.67 -23.72 0.52
C PHE A 80 -1.51 -23.26 1.41
N LEU A 81 -1.81 -22.93 2.69
CA LEU A 81 -0.84 -22.38 3.63
C LEU A 81 -0.13 -23.49 4.39
N GLU A 82 1.20 -23.49 4.36
CA GLU A 82 2.01 -24.30 5.26
C GLU A 82 2.14 -23.59 6.61
N THR A 83 1.84 -24.32 7.70
CA THR A 83 1.75 -23.71 9.04
C THR A 83 2.57 -24.44 10.12
N HIS A 84 3.30 -25.51 9.74
CA HIS A 84 3.95 -26.43 10.69
C HIS A 84 4.98 -25.78 11.61
N ASP A 85 5.58 -24.66 11.21
CA ASP A 85 6.60 -23.88 11.92
C ASP A 85 6.07 -22.57 12.51
N LEU A 86 4.76 -22.30 12.37
CA LEU A 86 4.14 -21.07 12.87
C LEU A 86 3.63 -21.24 14.32
N TYR A 87 3.69 -20.15 15.07
CA TYR A 87 3.10 -20.04 16.41
C TYR A 87 1.62 -19.69 16.39
N GLY A 88 1.08 -19.29 15.23
CA GLY A 88 -0.28 -18.86 15.01
C GLY A 88 -0.34 -17.66 14.10
N GLY A 89 -1.44 -16.93 14.15
CA GLY A 89 -1.66 -15.73 13.34
C GLY A 89 -2.64 -14.76 13.96
N GLN A 90 -2.84 -13.65 13.25
CA GLN A 90 -3.87 -12.67 13.54
C GLN A 90 -4.79 -12.51 12.33
N TRP A 91 -6.08 -12.54 12.59
CA TRP A 91 -7.12 -12.25 11.63
C TRP A 91 -7.58 -10.80 11.71
N ASP A 92 -7.66 -10.14 10.57
CA ASP A 92 -8.32 -8.85 10.38
C ASP A 92 -9.52 -9.05 9.42
N PRO A 93 -10.75 -9.11 9.94
CA PRO A 93 -11.94 -9.36 9.12
C PRO A 93 -12.28 -8.19 8.19
N LEU A 94 -11.70 -7.03 8.45
CA LEU A 94 -12.05 -5.79 7.75
C LEU A 94 -11.06 -5.42 6.65
N ASP A 95 -9.94 -6.09 6.56
CA ASP A 95 -8.95 -5.87 5.50
C ASP A 95 -9.40 -6.48 4.17
N GLY A 96 -8.72 -6.12 3.12
CA GLY A 96 -9.05 -6.58 1.78
C GLY A 96 -8.18 -5.93 0.72
N ASP A 97 -8.58 -6.05 -0.52
CA ASP A 97 -7.89 -5.45 -1.65
C ASP A 97 -8.80 -4.49 -2.42
N ILE A 98 -8.18 -3.50 -3.05
CA ILE A 98 -8.83 -2.49 -3.85
C ILE A 98 -7.99 -2.17 -5.08
N ASP A 99 -8.64 -1.83 -6.19
CA ASP A 99 -7.96 -1.27 -7.35
C ASP A 99 -7.60 0.20 -7.06
N PRO A 100 -6.30 0.55 -6.98
CA PRO A 100 -5.88 1.91 -6.63
C PRO A 100 -6.26 2.96 -7.69
N ALA A 101 -6.34 2.56 -8.96
CA ALA A 101 -6.75 3.46 -10.03
C ALA A 101 -8.25 3.80 -9.92
N GLN A 102 -9.10 2.80 -9.69
CA GLN A 102 -10.53 3.01 -9.45
C GLN A 102 -10.78 3.85 -8.20
N LEU A 103 -10.07 3.57 -7.09
CA LEU A 103 -10.16 4.37 -5.88
C LEU A 103 -9.83 5.85 -6.14
N THR A 104 -8.73 6.11 -6.84
CA THR A 104 -8.30 7.47 -7.18
C THR A 104 -9.36 8.19 -8.03
N GLN A 105 -9.94 7.50 -9.01
CA GLN A 105 -10.99 8.09 -9.86
C GLN A 105 -12.29 8.33 -9.09
N ALA A 106 -12.69 7.42 -8.18
CA ALA A 106 -13.86 7.61 -7.33
C ALA A 106 -13.70 8.83 -6.41
N LEU A 107 -12.55 8.96 -5.75
CA LEU A 107 -12.23 10.14 -4.93
C LEU A 107 -12.22 11.43 -5.75
N ALA A 108 -11.63 11.40 -6.94
CA ALA A 108 -11.59 12.56 -7.84
C ALA A 108 -12.99 12.94 -8.34
N LYS A 109 -13.85 11.95 -8.63
CA LYS A 109 -15.26 12.20 -9.00
C LYS A 109 -15.99 12.87 -7.84
N GLY A 110 -15.93 12.29 -6.64
CA GLY A 110 -16.58 12.85 -5.45
C GLY A 110 -16.11 14.29 -5.15
N ALA A 111 -14.82 14.55 -5.27
CA ALA A 111 -14.29 15.91 -5.10
C ALA A 111 -14.87 16.90 -6.12
N ARG A 112 -14.94 16.51 -7.41
CA ARG A 112 -15.54 17.36 -8.46
C ARG A 112 -17.03 17.60 -8.24
N ASP A 113 -17.77 16.58 -7.83
CA ASP A 113 -19.21 16.68 -7.55
C ASP A 113 -19.48 17.65 -6.39
N MET A 114 -18.54 17.80 -5.48
CA MET A 114 -18.55 18.79 -4.39
C MET A 114 -17.95 20.15 -4.77
N GLY A 115 -17.60 20.37 -6.03
CA GLY A 115 -17.13 21.65 -6.56
C GLY A 115 -15.61 21.85 -6.60
N ALA A 116 -14.81 20.84 -6.23
CA ALA A 116 -13.36 20.93 -6.35
C ALA A 116 -12.92 20.95 -7.83
N LYS A 117 -11.91 21.78 -8.12
CA LYS A 117 -11.29 21.83 -9.44
C LYS A 117 -10.04 20.96 -9.45
N ILE A 118 -10.01 19.97 -10.33
CA ILE A 118 -8.85 19.11 -10.54
C ILE A 118 -8.24 19.47 -11.90
N VAL A 119 -7.04 20.03 -11.87
CA VAL A 119 -6.29 20.42 -13.07
C VAL A 119 -5.14 19.43 -13.25
N ARG A 120 -5.18 18.67 -14.33
CA ARG A 120 -4.14 17.71 -14.70
C ARG A 120 -3.09 18.35 -15.60
N PHE A 121 -1.90 17.77 -15.65
CA PHE A 121 -0.80 18.27 -16.49
C PHE A 121 -0.46 19.73 -16.22
N CYS A 122 -0.51 20.12 -14.97
CA CYS A 122 -0.30 21.47 -14.50
C CYS A 122 0.65 21.46 -13.31
N PRO A 123 1.96 21.30 -13.54
CA PRO A 123 2.94 21.28 -12.46
C PRO A 123 3.01 22.64 -11.76
N VAL A 124 3.26 22.59 -10.44
CA VAL A 124 3.62 23.77 -9.67
C VAL A 124 5.08 24.12 -9.99
N THR A 125 5.32 25.35 -10.46
CA THR A 125 6.65 25.82 -10.86
C THR A 125 7.26 26.83 -9.90
N GLY A 126 6.49 27.33 -8.95
CA GLY A 126 6.95 28.24 -7.92
C GLY A 126 5.88 28.53 -6.88
N VAL A 127 6.30 28.93 -5.69
CA VAL A 127 5.45 29.27 -4.58
C VAL A 127 6.01 30.49 -3.85
N GLU A 128 5.17 31.46 -3.56
CA GLU A 128 5.49 32.65 -2.78
C GLU A 128 4.40 32.91 -1.73
N TYR A 129 4.76 33.44 -0.57
CA TYR A 129 3.80 33.92 0.42
C TYR A 129 3.78 35.43 0.38
N VAL A 130 2.66 36.02 -0.07
CA VAL A 130 2.54 37.48 -0.28
C VAL A 130 1.17 37.95 0.19
N ASN A 131 1.14 38.99 1.03
CA ASN A 131 -0.09 39.60 1.54
C ASN A 131 -1.03 38.59 2.24
N ASP A 132 -0.47 37.75 3.09
CA ASP A 132 -1.17 36.71 3.86
C ASP A 132 -1.84 35.59 3.00
N GLU A 133 -1.42 35.45 1.74
CA GLU A 133 -1.88 34.41 0.84
C GLU A 133 -0.72 33.69 0.19
N TRP A 134 -0.91 32.42 -0.12
CA TRP A 134 -0.01 31.66 -0.98
C TRP A 134 -0.32 31.96 -2.46
N LYS A 135 0.72 32.36 -3.17
CA LYS A 135 0.74 32.54 -4.61
C LYS A 135 1.47 31.38 -5.25
N ILE A 136 0.77 30.59 -6.06
CA ILE A 136 1.26 29.37 -6.67
C ILE A 136 1.36 29.60 -8.17
N SER A 137 2.56 29.48 -8.73
CA SER A 137 2.83 29.64 -10.15
C SER A 137 2.69 28.30 -10.87
N THR A 138 2.03 28.32 -12.02
CA THR A 138 1.87 27.15 -12.91
C THR A 138 1.99 27.60 -14.36
N PRO A 139 2.23 26.69 -15.32
CA PRO A 139 2.19 27.03 -16.75
C PRO A 139 0.85 27.60 -17.23
N ASN A 140 -0.23 27.29 -16.51
CA ASN A 140 -1.60 27.72 -16.86
C ASN A 140 -2.02 29.04 -16.15
N GLY A 141 -1.10 29.67 -15.42
CA GLY A 141 -1.34 30.89 -14.68
C GLY A 141 -1.10 30.76 -13.18
N GLU A 142 -1.55 31.75 -12.46
CA GLU A 142 -1.35 31.89 -11.02
C GLU A 142 -2.60 31.49 -10.24
N ILE A 143 -2.39 30.80 -9.11
CA ILE A 143 -3.44 30.42 -8.16
C ILE A 143 -3.12 31.10 -6.83
N ARG A 144 -4.13 31.63 -6.14
CA ARG A 144 -4.04 32.17 -4.78
C ARG A 144 -4.83 31.30 -3.82
N ALA A 145 -4.26 31.04 -2.63
CA ALA A 145 -4.90 30.21 -1.62
C ALA A 145 -4.45 30.60 -0.20
N GLU A 146 -5.35 30.53 0.76
CA GLU A 146 -5.01 30.67 2.19
C GLU A 146 -4.18 29.47 2.69
N TYR A 147 -4.49 28.29 2.21
CA TYR A 147 -3.85 27.04 2.62
C TYR A 147 -3.37 26.25 1.40
N VAL A 148 -2.22 25.62 1.55
CA VAL A 148 -1.69 24.68 0.55
C VAL A 148 -1.33 23.37 1.23
N VAL A 149 -1.77 22.27 0.64
CA VAL A 149 -1.47 20.92 1.13
C VAL A 149 -0.46 20.27 0.18
N ASN A 150 0.72 19.93 0.71
CA ASN A 150 1.69 19.12 -0.03
C ASN A 150 1.27 17.64 0.02
N ALA A 151 0.74 17.15 -1.09
CA ALA A 151 0.36 15.75 -1.29
C ALA A 151 1.07 15.18 -2.53
N ALA A 152 2.31 15.60 -2.77
CA ALA A 152 3.05 15.33 -4.00
C ALA A 152 3.73 13.94 -4.06
N GLY A 153 3.50 13.07 -3.08
CA GLY A 153 4.05 11.72 -3.05
C GLY A 153 5.58 11.75 -3.10
N TYR A 154 6.17 11.04 -4.05
CA TYR A 154 7.64 11.00 -4.20
C TYR A 154 8.28 12.34 -4.61
N ARG A 155 7.49 13.35 -4.98
CA ARG A 155 7.94 14.74 -5.21
C ARG A 155 7.71 15.67 -4.02
N ALA A 156 7.35 15.12 -2.85
CA ALA A 156 7.04 15.94 -1.68
C ALA A 156 8.21 16.78 -1.19
N SER A 157 9.44 16.29 -1.30
CA SER A 157 10.66 17.03 -0.94
C SER A 157 10.90 18.21 -1.88
N GLU A 158 10.73 18.02 -3.20
CA GLU A 158 10.87 19.10 -4.20
C GLU A 158 9.84 20.20 -3.98
N LEU A 159 8.58 19.82 -3.77
CA LEU A 159 7.53 20.80 -3.48
C LEU A 159 7.76 21.50 -2.14
N GLY A 160 8.19 20.76 -1.11
CA GLY A 160 8.54 21.31 0.19
C GLY A 160 9.61 22.39 0.10
N ALA A 161 10.64 22.16 -0.70
CA ALA A 161 11.73 23.12 -0.93
C ALA A 161 11.21 24.45 -1.52
N MET A 162 10.19 24.42 -2.38
CA MET A 162 9.56 25.66 -2.91
C MET A 162 8.90 26.49 -1.81
N PHE A 163 8.46 25.85 -0.72
CA PHE A 163 7.92 26.52 0.47
C PHE A 163 8.98 26.89 1.52
N GLY A 164 10.27 26.66 1.22
CA GLY A 164 11.36 26.82 2.17
C GLY A 164 11.28 25.82 3.35
N ARG A 165 10.72 24.63 3.10
CA ARG A 165 10.58 23.56 4.10
C ARG A 165 11.31 22.32 3.62
N ASP A 166 12.05 21.73 4.53
CA ASP A 166 12.65 20.42 4.34
C ASP A 166 11.61 19.34 4.67
N VAL A 167 11.26 18.54 3.67
CA VAL A 167 10.36 17.37 3.81
C VAL A 167 11.19 16.12 3.62
N PRO A 168 11.54 15.41 4.69
CA PRO A 168 12.40 14.23 4.62
C PRO A 168 11.65 13.05 4.03
N CYS A 169 11.64 12.96 2.72
CA CYS A 169 11.00 11.90 1.97
C CYS A 169 11.98 11.31 0.96
N VAL A 170 12.18 9.99 1.01
CA VAL A 170 13.11 9.25 0.15
C VAL A 170 12.34 8.25 -0.69
N SER A 171 12.63 8.18 -1.99
CA SER A 171 12.05 7.19 -2.88
C SER A 171 12.86 5.91 -2.87
N LEU A 172 12.23 4.82 -2.41
CA LEU A 172 12.80 3.48 -2.41
C LEU A 172 12.18 2.64 -3.52
N ALA A 173 13.00 1.90 -4.25
CA ALA A 173 12.53 0.98 -5.28
C ALA A 173 12.00 -0.30 -4.64
N HIS A 174 10.70 -0.53 -4.76
CA HIS A 174 10.06 -1.79 -4.37
C HIS A 174 9.37 -2.45 -5.54
N GLN A 175 9.32 -3.77 -5.48
CA GLN A 175 8.76 -4.58 -6.55
C GLN A 175 7.63 -5.48 -6.01
N TYR A 176 6.75 -5.83 -6.93
CA TYR A 176 5.86 -6.98 -6.76
C TYR A 176 5.79 -7.76 -8.06
N LEU A 177 5.50 -9.03 -7.96
CA LEU A 177 5.24 -9.89 -9.11
C LEU A 177 3.82 -10.42 -9.12
N ILE A 178 3.33 -10.74 -10.32
CA ILE A 178 2.04 -11.39 -10.54
C ILE A 178 2.30 -12.67 -11.31
N THR A 179 1.70 -13.77 -10.87
CA THR A 179 1.80 -15.07 -11.52
C THR A 179 0.86 -15.20 -12.73
N GLU A 180 1.10 -16.21 -13.53
CA GLU A 180 0.12 -16.75 -14.46
C GLU A 180 -1.11 -17.27 -13.70
N PRO A 181 -2.25 -17.51 -14.40
CA PRO A 181 -3.44 -18.11 -13.79
C PRO A 181 -3.12 -19.47 -13.15
N ILE A 182 -3.71 -19.71 -11.99
CA ILE A 182 -3.56 -20.95 -11.21
C ILE A 182 -4.92 -21.65 -11.18
N PRO A 183 -5.05 -22.85 -11.73
CA PRO A 183 -6.32 -23.55 -11.85
C PRO A 183 -7.08 -23.71 -10.53
N GLU A 184 -6.36 -23.96 -9.44
CA GLU A 184 -6.93 -24.10 -8.10
C GLU A 184 -7.59 -22.82 -7.59
N LEU A 185 -7.10 -21.65 -8.03
CA LEU A 185 -7.70 -20.34 -7.70
C LEU A 185 -8.91 -20.04 -8.57
N THR A 186 -8.83 -20.36 -9.86
CA THR A 186 -9.94 -20.20 -10.81
C THR A 186 -11.17 -21.03 -10.41
N ALA A 187 -10.93 -22.19 -9.81
CA ALA A 187 -12.00 -23.09 -9.37
C ALA A 187 -12.70 -22.66 -8.06
N ARG A 188 -12.25 -21.58 -7.43
CA ARG A 188 -12.79 -21.12 -6.13
C ARG A 188 -13.92 -20.11 -6.30
N ASP A 189 -14.99 -20.32 -5.56
CA ASP A 189 -16.11 -19.36 -5.49
C ASP A 189 -15.75 -18.10 -4.70
N LYS A 190 -14.81 -18.21 -3.75
CA LYS A 190 -14.38 -17.10 -2.90
C LYS A 190 -12.90 -16.84 -3.04
N LYS A 191 -12.56 -15.55 -3.14
CA LYS A 191 -11.20 -15.05 -3.13
C LYS A 191 -10.50 -15.42 -1.82
N LEU A 192 -9.19 -15.73 -1.90
CA LEU A 192 -8.37 -15.95 -0.72
C LEU A 192 -8.24 -14.65 0.10
N PRO A 193 -8.13 -14.75 1.43
CA PRO A 193 -7.72 -13.61 2.26
C PRO A 193 -6.32 -13.11 1.86
N LEU A 194 -6.03 -11.84 2.17
CA LEU A 194 -4.64 -11.39 2.14
C LEU A 194 -3.82 -12.19 3.14
N LEU A 195 -2.62 -12.56 2.74
CA LEU A 195 -1.61 -13.15 3.61
C LEU A 195 -0.48 -12.14 3.82
N ARG A 196 -0.11 -11.90 5.05
CA ARG A 196 1.01 -11.02 5.40
C ARG A 196 1.99 -11.78 6.27
N ASP A 197 3.24 -11.81 5.85
CA ASP A 197 4.33 -12.37 6.63
C ASP A 197 5.30 -11.25 7.05
N PRO A 198 5.10 -10.67 8.25
CA PRO A 198 5.94 -9.56 8.70
C PRO A 198 7.36 -9.99 9.05
N ASP A 199 7.58 -11.27 9.37
CA ASP A 199 8.92 -11.80 9.70
C ASP A 199 9.74 -12.00 8.43
N SER A 200 9.10 -12.44 7.35
CA SER A 200 9.69 -12.57 6.00
C SER A 200 9.52 -11.32 5.13
N SER A 201 8.84 -10.28 5.62
CA SER A 201 8.70 -8.98 4.97
C SER A 201 8.02 -9.02 3.60
N TYR A 202 6.95 -9.80 3.44
CA TYR A 202 6.13 -9.79 2.23
C TYR A 202 4.63 -9.95 2.52
N TYR A 203 3.85 -9.74 1.49
CA TYR A 203 2.44 -10.09 1.45
C TYR A 203 2.12 -10.86 0.18
N LEU A 204 1.10 -11.72 0.28
CA LEU A 204 0.48 -12.42 -0.84
C LEU A 204 -1.00 -12.04 -0.92
N ARG A 205 -1.50 -11.84 -2.12
CA ARG A 205 -2.93 -11.72 -2.38
C ARG A 205 -3.31 -12.37 -3.68
N GLN A 206 -4.54 -12.83 -3.77
CA GLN A 206 -5.08 -13.28 -5.04
C GLN A 206 -5.32 -12.08 -5.96
N GLU A 207 -4.73 -12.12 -7.15
CA GLU A 207 -4.92 -11.14 -8.21
C GLU A 207 -5.56 -11.83 -9.41
N LYS A 208 -6.86 -11.58 -9.61
CA LYS A 208 -7.69 -12.33 -10.56
C LYS A 208 -7.58 -13.85 -10.31
N ASP A 209 -7.05 -14.59 -11.29
CA ASP A 209 -6.88 -16.05 -11.27
C ASP A 209 -5.47 -16.47 -10.84
N GLY A 210 -4.59 -15.55 -10.50
CA GLY A 210 -3.23 -15.79 -10.03
C GLY A 210 -2.97 -15.23 -8.63
N LEU A 211 -1.69 -15.21 -8.24
CA LEU A 211 -1.21 -14.62 -7.01
C LEU A 211 -0.32 -13.41 -7.29
N LEU A 212 -0.40 -12.42 -6.42
CA LEU A 212 0.53 -11.31 -6.36
C LEU A 212 1.37 -11.45 -5.11
N LEU A 213 2.70 -11.50 -5.28
CA LEU A 213 3.69 -11.45 -4.20
C LEU A 213 4.30 -10.05 -4.17
N GLY A 214 4.17 -9.35 -3.04
CA GLY A 214 4.73 -8.02 -2.82
C GLY A 214 5.67 -7.98 -1.62
N PRO A 215 6.96 -8.18 -1.83
CA PRO A 215 7.95 -7.99 -0.77
C PRO A 215 8.13 -6.52 -0.40
N TYR A 216 8.58 -6.30 0.83
CA TYR A 216 9.22 -5.06 1.26
C TYR A 216 10.70 -5.36 1.45
N GLU A 217 11.45 -5.32 0.34
CA GLU A 217 12.85 -5.74 0.29
C GLU A 217 13.71 -4.91 1.25
N LYS A 218 14.45 -5.60 2.13
CA LYS A 218 15.32 -4.94 3.12
C LYS A 218 16.51 -4.20 2.50
N ASN A 219 16.95 -4.65 1.31
CA ASN A 219 18.06 -4.06 0.55
C ASN A 219 17.56 -3.31 -0.68
N CYS A 220 16.44 -2.57 -0.54
CA CYS A 220 15.90 -1.77 -1.62
C CYS A 220 16.85 -0.62 -1.98
N ARG A 221 16.83 -0.24 -3.27
CA ARG A 221 17.64 0.87 -3.77
C ARG A 221 16.90 2.19 -3.51
N ALA A 222 17.62 3.15 -2.93
CA ALA A 222 17.16 4.52 -2.87
C ALA A 222 17.49 5.24 -4.20
N HIS A 223 16.60 6.11 -4.64
CA HIS A 223 16.73 6.89 -5.85
C HIS A 223 16.62 8.38 -5.54
N TRP A 224 17.30 9.18 -6.38
CA TRP A 224 17.21 10.65 -6.36
C TRP A 224 17.64 11.28 -5.03
N LEU A 225 18.71 10.73 -4.44
CA LEU A 225 19.29 11.24 -3.19
C LEU A 225 20.41 12.23 -3.40
N GLU A 226 21.16 12.05 -4.48
CA GLU A 226 22.38 12.80 -4.73
C GLU A 226 22.12 13.95 -5.71
N ALA A 227 22.88 15.01 -5.59
CA ALA A 227 22.74 16.18 -6.46
C ALA A 227 23.04 15.87 -7.95
N ASP A 228 23.80 14.83 -8.22
CA ASP A 228 24.15 14.34 -9.56
C ASP A 228 23.20 13.24 -10.08
N ASP A 229 22.25 12.81 -9.25
CA ASP A 229 21.14 11.89 -9.63
C ASP A 229 19.78 12.55 -9.29
N PRO A 230 19.42 13.68 -9.89
CA PRO A 230 18.13 14.32 -9.64
C PRO A 230 17.00 13.51 -10.28
N MET A 231 15.81 13.62 -9.68
CA MET A 231 14.61 13.04 -10.31
C MET A 231 14.37 13.71 -11.67
N PRO A 232 14.17 12.93 -12.75
CA PRO A 232 13.83 13.50 -14.05
C PRO A 232 12.52 14.30 -14.01
N ASP A 233 12.49 15.47 -14.66
CA ASP A 233 11.31 16.35 -14.66
C ASP A 233 10.08 15.68 -15.27
N ASP A 234 10.29 14.79 -16.25
CA ASP A 234 9.26 14.05 -16.96
C ASP A 234 8.92 12.70 -16.31
N PHE A 235 9.53 12.34 -15.17
CA PHE A 235 9.21 11.11 -14.47
C PHE A 235 7.78 11.13 -13.92
N SER A 236 6.89 10.49 -14.66
CA SER A 236 5.46 10.39 -14.31
C SER A 236 4.88 9.12 -14.91
N PHE A 237 4.22 8.29 -14.10
CA PHE A 237 3.68 6.98 -14.50
C PHE A 237 4.72 6.03 -15.10
N GLN A 238 5.97 6.23 -14.76
CA GLN A 238 7.08 5.38 -15.18
C GLN A 238 7.41 4.35 -14.10
N LEU A 239 7.96 3.23 -14.53
CA LEU A 239 8.45 2.17 -13.68
C LEU A 239 9.94 1.98 -13.93
N TYR A 240 10.62 1.42 -12.94
CA TYR A 240 12.00 0.96 -13.10
C TYR A 240 12.02 -0.37 -13.85
N ASN A 241 13.21 -0.76 -14.32
CA ASN A 241 13.42 -2.10 -14.86
C ASN A 241 13.22 -3.15 -13.76
N ASP A 242 12.77 -4.34 -14.17
CA ASP A 242 12.65 -5.48 -13.28
C ASP A 242 14.00 -5.87 -12.70
N ASP A 243 14.00 -6.33 -11.46
CA ASP A 243 15.18 -6.81 -10.76
C ASP A 243 14.79 -8.06 -9.95
N LEU A 244 14.61 -9.16 -10.67
CA LEU A 244 14.19 -10.44 -10.09
C LEU A 244 15.22 -11.02 -9.14
N GLU A 245 16.51 -10.72 -9.30
CA GLU A 245 17.58 -11.17 -8.40
C GLU A 245 17.31 -10.71 -6.96
N ARG A 246 16.84 -9.47 -6.78
CA ARG A 246 16.45 -8.96 -5.44
C ARG A 246 15.22 -9.65 -4.86
N LEU A 247 14.40 -10.29 -5.69
CA LEU A 247 13.18 -10.99 -5.25
C LEU A 247 13.43 -12.47 -4.96
N GLU A 248 14.54 -13.05 -5.38
CA GLU A 248 14.80 -14.48 -5.35
C GLU A 248 14.50 -15.09 -3.97
N TRP A 249 15.12 -14.57 -2.91
CA TRP A 249 14.89 -15.06 -1.55
C TRP A 249 13.42 -14.99 -1.12
N TYR A 250 12.73 -13.89 -1.46
CA TYR A 250 11.30 -13.72 -1.11
C TYR A 250 10.40 -14.67 -1.88
N ILE A 251 10.75 -14.97 -3.12
CA ILE A 251 10.03 -15.95 -3.95
C ILE A 251 10.19 -17.35 -3.35
N GLU A 252 11.42 -17.74 -3.00
CA GLU A 252 11.70 -19.04 -2.39
C GLU A 252 10.96 -19.21 -1.06
N ASP A 253 11.06 -18.22 -0.17
CA ASP A 253 10.39 -18.25 1.14
C ASP A 253 8.86 -18.28 0.99
N ALA A 254 8.31 -17.46 0.11
CA ALA A 254 6.87 -17.45 -0.16
C ALA A 254 6.38 -18.75 -0.82
N CYS A 255 7.17 -19.40 -1.68
CA CYS A 255 6.86 -20.72 -2.22
C CYS A 255 6.91 -21.81 -1.16
N ALA A 256 7.83 -21.73 -0.21
CA ALA A 256 7.85 -22.65 0.94
C ALA A 256 6.60 -22.47 1.82
N ARG A 257 6.14 -21.23 2.00
CA ARG A 257 4.95 -20.91 2.79
C ARG A 257 3.63 -21.22 2.08
N VAL A 258 3.57 -20.98 0.78
CA VAL A 258 2.41 -21.25 -0.09
C VAL A 258 2.90 -21.98 -1.34
N PRO A 259 3.05 -23.31 -1.32
CA PRO A 259 3.60 -24.08 -2.44
C PRO A 259 2.89 -23.86 -3.77
N LEU A 260 1.61 -23.51 -3.71
CA LEU A 260 0.82 -23.15 -4.88
C LEU A 260 1.43 -21.99 -5.70
N LEU A 261 2.12 -21.06 -5.06
CA LEU A 261 2.79 -19.95 -5.74
C LEU A 261 3.85 -20.43 -6.74
N GLY A 262 4.59 -21.50 -6.39
CA GLY A 262 5.64 -22.08 -7.23
C GLY A 262 5.14 -22.93 -8.40
N THR A 263 3.83 -23.12 -8.57
CA THR A 263 3.26 -23.90 -9.67
C THR A 263 3.03 -23.12 -10.95
N ALA A 264 3.11 -21.80 -10.89
CA ALA A 264 2.83 -20.91 -12.02
C ALA A 264 4.03 -20.02 -12.36
N GLY A 265 4.17 -19.69 -13.64
CA GLY A 265 5.16 -18.72 -14.11
C GLY A 265 4.82 -17.28 -13.68
N ILE A 266 5.77 -16.37 -13.90
CA ILE A 266 5.60 -14.93 -13.63
C ILE A 266 5.09 -14.26 -14.91
N THR A 267 3.92 -13.63 -14.84
CA THR A 267 3.36 -12.84 -15.95
C THR A 267 3.90 -11.41 -15.98
N ARG A 268 4.10 -10.82 -14.81
CA ARG A 268 4.47 -9.42 -14.70
C ARG A 268 5.26 -9.13 -13.42
N VAL A 269 6.26 -8.30 -13.55
CA VAL A 269 6.93 -7.62 -12.43
C VAL A 269 6.61 -6.13 -12.52
N VAL A 270 6.42 -5.48 -11.39
CA VAL A 270 6.23 -4.03 -11.29
C VAL A 270 7.24 -3.52 -10.28
N ASN A 271 8.16 -2.67 -10.75
CA ASN A 271 9.19 -2.04 -9.93
C ASN A 271 9.01 -0.52 -10.00
N GLY A 272 8.81 0.12 -8.86
CA GLY A 272 8.53 1.54 -8.84
C GLY A 272 8.92 2.23 -7.54
N PRO A 273 8.90 3.58 -7.53
CA PRO A 273 9.24 4.36 -6.36
C PRO A 273 8.12 4.32 -5.32
N ILE A 274 8.48 4.01 -4.08
CA ILE A 274 7.61 4.20 -2.92
C ILE A 274 8.24 5.29 -2.04
N PRO A 275 7.52 6.36 -1.71
CA PRO A 275 8.02 7.41 -0.82
C PRO A 275 8.04 6.91 0.63
N TYR A 276 9.17 7.09 1.29
CA TYR A 276 9.36 6.76 2.71
C TYR A 276 9.80 7.98 3.49
N THR A 277 9.24 8.13 4.68
CA THR A 277 9.69 9.08 5.68
C THR A 277 10.57 8.37 6.73
N PRO A 278 11.43 9.10 7.50
CA PRO A 278 12.32 8.50 8.50
C PRO A 278 11.59 7.78 9.63
N ASP A 279 10.35 8.16 9.92
CA ASP A 279 9.50 7.54 10.93
C ASP A 279 8.65 6.38 10.38
N GLY A 280 8.66 6.15 9.06
CA GLY A 280 7.91 5.11 8.39
C GLY A 280 6.39 5.29 8.41
N LEU A 281 5.91 6.53 8.58
CA LEU A 281 4.49 6.90 8.71
C LEU A 281 3.92 7.54 7.44
#